data_57951865ce9fe5b17f0b17850ebfdbf3
#
_entry.id   57951865ce9fe5b17f0b17850ebfdbf3
#
_cell.length_a   1.000
_cell.length_b   1.000
_cell.length_c   1.000
_cell.angle_alpha   90.00
_cell.angle_beta   90.00
_cell.angle_gamma   90.00
#
_symmetry.space_group_name_H-M   'P 1'
#
loop_
_entity.id
_entity.type
_entity.pdbx_description
1 polymer ?
#
loop_
_entity_poly.entity_id
_entity_poly.type
_entity_poly.pdbx_seq_one_letter_code
_entity_poly.pdbx_strand_id
1 'polypeptide(L)'
;MADNYVLIGYMGAGKTTVGKQLASMCGKQFADTDAMIVEKEKMSVNDIFAKYGESYFRTIETNLLKEITDSMSGYVISCGGGLPLKEENRAYLKRLGKVIYLKADESDIIKRLKNDNTRPLLKGPKDEVRAKVHGMLEIRNPIYEEAADSVIVTSDKKISEIVAEIIKDEE
;
A
#
# COMPACT_ATOMS: atom_id res chain seq x y z
N MET A 1 19.95 4.19 6.73
CA MET A 1 18.56 4.02 6.28
C MET A 1 17.63 4.57 7.35
N ALA A 2 16.51 5.16 6.94
CA ALA A 2 15.50 5.55 7.92
C ALA A 2 14.94 4.31 8.63
N ASP A 3 14.68 4.42 9.93
CA ASP A 3 14.13 3.33 10.76
C ASP A 3 12.61 3.19 10.55
N ASN A 4 12.20 2.98 9.28
CA ASN A 4 10.81 2.83 8.89
C ASN A 4 10.55 1.45 8.26
N TYR A 5 9.31 0.95 8.46
CA TYR A 5 8.72 -0.09 7.63
C TYR A 5 7.80 0.53 6.59
N VAL A 6 7.96 0.14 5.35
CA VAL A 6 7.16 0.65 4.22
C VAL A 6 6.35 -0.48 3.63
N LEU A 7 5.04 -0.48 3.83
CA LEU A 7 4.15 -1.54 3.37
C LEU A 7 3.59 -1.20 1.99
N ILE A 8 3.82 -2.07 1.03
CA ILE A 8 3.28 -2.00 -0.32
C ILE A 8 2.43 -3.23 -0.64
N GLY A 9 1.59 -3.12 -1.64
CA GLY A 9 0.71 -4.18 -2.09
C GLY A 9 -0.59 -3.64 -2.68
N TYR A 10 -1.37 -4.52 -3.27
CA TYR A 10 -2.64 -4.18 -3.89
C TYR A 10 -3.65 -3.65 -2.85
N MET A 11 -4.63 -2.87 -3.30
CA MET A 11 -5.76 -2.49 -2.45
C MET A 11 -6.44 -3.75 -1.89
N GLY A 12 -6.83 -3.73 -0.62
CA GLY A 12 -7.40 -4.90 0.05
C GLY A 12 -6.40 -5.96 0.52
N ALA A 13 -5.09 -5.74 0.38
CA ALA A 13 -4.06 -6.65 0.89
C ALA A 13 -3.90 -6.62 2.42
N GLY A 14 -4.53 -5.66 3.10
CA GLY A 14 -4.49 -5.55 4.56
C GLY A 14 -3.38 -4.66 5.11
N LYS A 15 -2.77 -3.82 4.30
CA LYS A 15 -1.67 -2.91 4.70
C LYS A 15 -1.98 -2.05 5.91
N THR A 16 -3.16 -1.46 5.97
CA THR A 16 -3.56 -0.59 7.09
C THR A 16 -3.68 -1.37 8.39
N THR A 17 -4.34 -2.52 8.39
CA THR A 17 -4.55 -3.35 9.58
C THR A 17 -3.24 -3.94 10.08
N VAL A 18 -2.45 -4.54 9.18
CA VAL A 18 -1.11 -5.04 9.49
C VAL A 18 -0.20 -3.93 9.99
N GLY A 19 -0.22 -2.78 9.30
CA GLY A 19 0.62 -1.64 9.62
C GLY A 19 0.37 -1.06 11.01
N LYS A 20 -0.89 -0.93 11.41
CA LYS A 20 -1.24 -0.45 12.76
C LYS A 20 -0.77 -1.41 13.85
N GLN A 21 -0.96 -2.72 13.64
CA GLN A 21 -0.51 -3.71 14.63
C GLN A 21 1.02 -3.78 14.69
N LEU A 22 1.69 -3.77 13.53
CA LEU A 22 3.16 -3.73 13.47
C LEU A 22 3.73 -2.49 14.18
N ALA A 23 3.15 -1.32 13.92
CA ALA A 23 3.55 -0.07 14.58
C ALA A 23 3.42 -0.17 16.10
N SER A 24 2.29 -0.68 16.60
CA SER A 24 2.07 -0.88 18.04
C SER A 24 3.09 -1.84 18.66
N MET A 25 3.40 -2.95 17.98
CA MET A 25 4.33 -3.95 18.52
C MET A 25 5.80 -3.47 18.50
N CYS A 26 6.17 -2.65 17.52
CA CYS A 26 7.53 -2.13 17.39
C CYS A 26 7.75 -0.76 18.07
N GLY A 27 6.73 -0.21 18.75
CA GLY A 27 6.80 1.12 19.35
C GLY A 27 6.99 2.25 18.32
N LYS A 28 6.52 2.05 17.09
CA LYS A 28 6.58 3.01 15.99
C LYS A 28 5.25 3.74 15.80
N GLN A 29 5.28 4.86 15.10
CA GLN A 29 4.06 5.55 14.67
C GLN A 29 3.52 4.92 13.38
N PHE A 30 2.22 5.07 13.14
CA PHE A 30 1.59 4.61 11.90
C PHE A 30 1.23 5.81 11.00
N ALA A 31 1.50 5.69 9.71
CA ALA A 31 1.07 6.65 8.70
C ALA A 31 0.52 5.92 7.47
N ASP A 32 -0.39 6.59 6.76
CA ASP A 32 -0.97 6.12 5.49
C ASP A 32 -0.84 7.23 4.46
N THR A 33 -0.23 6.93 3.31
CA THR A 33 0.03 7.95 2.29
C THR A 33 -1.23 8.53 1.68
N ASP A 34 -2.28 7.73 1.48
CA ASP A 34 -3.57 8.24 0.99
C ASP A 34 -4.22 9.18 2.00
N ALA A 35 -4.18 8.84 3.30
CA ALA A 35 -4.68 9.70 4.37
C ALA A 35 -3.90 11.02 4.45
N MET A 36 -2.60 10.99 4.27
CA MET A 36 -1.76 12.20 4.23
C MET A 36 -2.11 13.10 3.05
N ILE A 37 -2.37 12.51 1.88
CA ILE A 37 -2.82 13.26 0.70
C ILE A 37 -4.17 13.92 0.96
N VAL A 38 -5.13 13.17 1.49
CA VAL A 38 -6.47 13.70 1.83
C VAL A 38 -6.37 14.88 2.79
N GLU A 39 -5.51 14.80 3.78
CA GLU A 39 -5.28 15.89 4.74
C GLU A 39 -4.68 17.13 4.08
N LYS A 40 -3.70 16.96 3.18
CA LYS A 40 -3.05 18.08 2.46
C LYS A 40 -3.96 18.75 1.45
N GLU A 41 -4.66 17.95 0.66
CA GLU A 41 -5.53 18.43 -0.43
C GLU A 41 -6.91 18.88 0.07
N LYS A 42 -7.29 18.55 1.30
CA LYS A 42 -8.63 18.78 1.88
C LYS A 42 -9.76 18.20 1.02
N MET A 43 -9.47 17.06 0.38
CA MET A 43 -10.33 16.43 -0.60
C MET A 43 -10.11 14.91 -0.57
N SER A 44 -11.17 14.11 -0.75
CA SER A 44 -11.04 12.66 -0.83
C SER A 44 -10.25 12.23 -2.07
N VAL A 45 -9.64 11.04 -2.02
CA VAL A 45 -8.93 10.47 -3.18
C VAL A 45 -9.86 10.40 -4.39
N ASN A 46 -11.11 9.95 -4.21
CA ASN A 46 -12.10 9.88 -5.29
C ASN A 46 -12.41 11.25 -5.90
N ASP A 47 -12.52 12.29 -5.08
CA ASP A 47 -12.77 13.65 -5.55
C ASP A 47 -11.57 14.22 -6.30
N ILE A 48 -10.35 13.91 -5.86
CA ILE A 48 -9.12 14.28 -6.57
C ILE A 48 -9.10 13.66 -7.97
N PHE A 49 -9.38 12.34 -8.07
CA PHE A 49 -9.48 11.64 -9.36
C PHE A 49 -10.57 12.25 -10.27
N ALA A 50 -11.74 12.50 -9.72
CA ALA A 50 -12.86 13.05 -10.47
C ALA A 50 -12.58 14.47 -10.97
N LYS A 51 -11.92 15.32 -10.17
CA LYS A 51 -11.67 16.72 -10.48
C LYS A 51 -10.42 16.95 -11.32
N TYR A 52 -9.33 16.24 -11.02
CA TYR A 52 -8.01 16.50 -11.58
C TYR A 52 -7.43 15.34 -12.40
N GLY A 53 -7.99 14.14 -12.28
CA GLY A 53 -7.55 12.93 -12.99
C GLY A 53 -6.41 12.17 -12.31
N GLU A 54 -6.12 11.00 -12.87
CA GLU A 54 -5.12 10.08 -12.32
C GLU A 54 -3.70 10.66 -12.38
N SER A 55 -3.33 11.29 -13.48
CA SER A 55 -1.98 11.86 -13.66
C SER A 55 -1.64 12.89 -12.58
N TYR A 56 -2.60 13.73 -12.20
CA TYR A 56 -2.45 14.68 -11.10
C TYR A 56 -2.24 13.97 -9.76
N PHE A 57 -3.07 12.96 -9.47
CA PHE A 57 -2.92 12.16 -8.25
C PHE A 57 -1.54 11.49 -8.15
N ARG A 58 -1.04 10.91 -9.24
CA ARG A 58 0.30 10.29 -9.28
C ARG A 58 1.42 11.31 -9.04
N THR A 59 1.25 12.54 -9.50
CA THR A 59 2.19 13.63 -9.20
C THR A 59 2.19 13.98 -7.72
N ILE A 60 1.01 14.04 -7.09
CA ILE A 60 0.87 14.30 -5.65
C ILE A 60 1.53 13.18 -4.83
N GLU A 61 1.31 11.92 -5.20
CA GLU A 61 1.96 10.78 -4.54
C GLU A 61 3.49 10.88 -4.58
N THR A 62 4.05 11.23 -5.72
CA THR A 62 5.50 11.40 -5.87
C THR A 62 6.02 12.57 -5.02
N ASN A 63 5.32 13.70 -5.01
CA ASN A 63 5.71 14.86 -4.21
C ASN A 63 5.65 14.56 -2.70
N LEU A 64 4.63 13.84 -2.26
CA LEU A 64 4.53 13.38 -0.88
C LEU A 64 5.71 12.47 -0.51
N LEU A 65 6.05 11.50 -1.36
CA LEU A 65 7.20 10.62 -1.12
C LEU A 65 8.51 11.39 -0.98
N LYS A 66 8.78 12.36 -1.85
CA LYS A 66 9.96 13.23 -1.76
C LYS A 66 10.03 13.92 -0.40
N GLU A 67 8.91 14.47 0.07
CA GLU A 67 8.83 15.17 1.36
C GLU A 67 9.08 14.24 2.55
N ILE A 68 8.40 13.09 2.60
CA ILE A 68 8.47 12.20 3.76
C ILE A 68 9.77 11.39 3.82
N THR A 69 10.43 11.14 2.68
CA THR A 69 11.68 10.38 2.63
C THR A 69 12.78 11.00 3.48
N ASP A 70 12.84 12.32 3.53
CA ASP A 70 13.89 13.04 4.26
C ASP A 70 13.41 13.52 5.66
N SER A 71 12.14 13.36 6.00
CA SER A 71 11.55 13.90 7.24
C SER A 71 11.01 12.87 8.22
N MET A 72 10.68 11.64 7.77
CA MET A 72 10.06 10.62 8.62
C MET A 72 11.05 9.52 9.05
N SER A 73 11.07 9.23 10.34
CA SER A 73 11.80 8.10 10.92
C SER A 73 11.03 7.54 12.11
N GLY A 74 11.06 6.22 12.32
CA GLY A 74 10.32 5.55 13.38
C GLY A 74 8.85 5.30 13.04
N TYR A 75 8.53 5.09 11.76
CA TYR A 75 7.17 4.87 11.28
C TYR A 75 6.98 3.50 10.64
N VAL A 76 5.73 3.03 10.68
CA VAL A 76 5.19 2.06 9.74
C VAL A 76 4.30 2.82 8.76
N ILE A 77 4.64 2.80 7.49
CA ILE A 77 4.00 3.59 6.45
C ILE A 77 3.26 2.67 5.49
N SER A 78 1.94 2.79 5.43
CA SER A 78 1.10 2.11 4.45
C SER A 78 1.01 2.95 3.18
N CYS A 79 1.46 2.40 2.05
CA CYS A 79 1.47 3.10 0.77
C CYS A 79 0.22 2.81 -0.06
N GLY A 80 -0.29 3.80 -0.78
CA GLY A 80 -1.31 3.62 -1.80
C GLY A 80 -0.89 2.58 -2.84
N GLY A 81 -1.82 1.74 -3.29
CA GLY A 81 -1.52 0.59 -4.14
C GLY A 81 -0.85 0.92 -5.48
N GLY A 82 -1.12 2.08 -6.03
CA GLY A 82 -0.51 2.53 -7.29
C GLY A 82 0.83 3.27 -7.14
N LEU A 83 1.23 3.60 -5.92
CA LEU A 83 2.41 4.40 -5.66
C LEU A 83 3.72 3.74 -6.17
N PRO A 84 3.96 2.43 -5.99
CA PRO A 84 5.16 1.77 -6.51
C PRO A 84 5.23 1.61 -8.03
N LEU A 85 4.13 1.85 -8.76
CA LEU A 85 4.09 1.66 -10.21
C LEU A 85 5.03 2.60 -10.97
N LYS A 86 5.25 3.79 -10.44
CA LYS A 86 6.19 4.75 -11.01
C LYS A 86 7.62 4.40 -10.58
N GLU A 87 8.51 4.21 -11.54
CA GLU A 87 9.91 3.83 -11.30
C GLU A 87 10.63 4.80 -10.33
N GLU A 88 10.45 6.09 -10.52
CA GLU A 88 10.99 7.14 -9.64
C GLU A 88 10.60 6.91 -8.18
N ASN A 89 9.34 6.50 -7.93
CA ASN A 89 8.84 6.27 -6.58
C ASN A 89 9.53 5.08 -5.90
N ARG A 90 9.89 4.04 -6.65
CA ARG A 90 10.59 2.87 -6.09
C ARG A 90 11.93 3.24 -5.46
N ALA A 91 12.66 4.19 -6.05
CA ALA A 91 13.91 4.69 -5.47
C ALA A 91 13.66 5.45 -4.14
N TYR A 92 12.61 6.25 -4.06
CA TYR A 92 12.23 6.92 -2.80
C TYR A 92 11.78 5.93 -1.73
N LEU A 93 10.99 4.91 -2.09
CA LEU A 93 10.55 3.88 -1.15
C LEU A 93 11.73 3.18 -0.47
N LYS A 94 12.74 2.81 -1.23
CA LYS A 94 13.97 2.17 -0.69
C LYS A 94 14.79 3.09 0.22
N ARG A 95 14.77 4.38 -0.02
CA ARG A 95 15.39 5.37 0.86
C ARG A 95 14.57 5.64 2.12
N LEU A 96 13.24 5.55 2.00
CA LEU A 96 12.30 5.79 3.09
C LEU A 96 12.40 4.75 4.21
N GLY A 97 12.67 3.48 3.87
CA GLY A 97 12.81 2.41 4.84
C GLY A 97 12.82 1.02 4.21
N LYS A 98 12.68 -0.01 5.05
CA LYS A 98 12.55 -1.40 4.59
C LYS A 98 11.20 -1.61 3.91
N VAL A 99 11.22 -1.92 2.62
CA VAL A 99 10.02 -2.10 1.80
C VAL A 99 9.53 -3.55 1.90
N ILE A 100 8.31 -3.72 2.37
CA ILE A 100 7.66 -5.02 2.59
C ILE A 100 6.44 -5.12 1.69
N TYR A 101 6.43 -6.09 0.80
CA TYR A 101 5.28 -6.41 -0.03
C TYR A 101 4.35 -7.39 0.68
N LEU A 102 3.14 -6.95 1.00
CA LEU A 102 2.07 -7.82 1.48
C LEU A 102 1.34 -8.43 0.28
N LYS A 103 1.66 -9.68 -0.02
CA LYS A 103 1.11 -10.41 -1.17
C LYS A 103 -0.11 -11.22 -0.74
N ALA A 104 -1.29 -10.73 -1.12
CA ALA A 104 -2.56 -11.41 -0.88
C ALA A 104 -3.02 -12.15 -2.14
N ASP A 105 -3.74 -13.27 -1.95
CA ASP A 105 -4.38 -13.98 -3.05
C ASP A 105 -5.52 -13.16 -3.65
N GLU A 106 -5.75 -13.36 -4.94
CA GLU A 106 -6.83 -12.72 -5.68
C GLU A 106 -8.20 -12.92 -5.02
N SER A 107 -8.48 -14.13 -4.54
CA SER A 107 -9.73 -14.45 -3.86
C SER A 107 -9.94 -13.65 -2.57
N ASP A 108 -8.89 -13.46 -1.77
CA ASP A 108 -8.93 -12.66 -0.55
C ASP A 108 -9.13 -11.18 -0.84
N ILE A 109 -8.45 -10.68 -1.87
CA ILE A 109 -8.61 -9.30 -2.33
C ILE A 109 -10.05 -9.05 -2.76
N ILE A 110 -10.61 -9.91 -3.61
CA ILE A 110 -12.00 -9.79 -4.10
C ILE A 110 -13.00 -9.84 -2.95
N LYS A 111 -12.81 -10.75 -2.00
CA LYS A 111 -13.67 -10.88 -0.82
C LYS A 111 -13.67 -9.62 0.05
N ARG A 112 -12.52 -9.03 0.27
CA ARG A 112 -12.38 -7.79 1.07
C ARG A 112 -12.97 -6.58 0.34
N LEU A 113 -12.78 -6.49 -0.98
CA LEU A 113 -13.28 -5.39 -1.79
C LEU A 113 -14.80 -5.40 -1.99
N LYS A 114 -15.46 -6.54 -1.88
CA LYS A 114 -16.93 -6.62 -1.87
C LYS A 114 -17.60 -5.82 -0.75
N ASN A 115 -16.90 -5.66 0.36
CA ASN A 115 -17.39 -4.95 1.54
C ASN A 115 -16.96 -3.47 1.56
N ASP A 116 -16.20 -3.03 0.56
CA ASP A 116 -15.69 -1.66 0.46
C ASP A 116 -16.49 -0.85 -0.58
N ASN A 117 -17.42 -0.04 -0.10
CA ASN A 117 -18.23 0.83 -0.95
C ASN A 117 -17.50 2.11 -1.42
N THR A 118 -16.26 2.32 -1.02
CA THR A 118 -15.52 3.57 -1.27
C THR A 118 -14.78 3.59 -2.61
N ARG A 119 -14.75 2.46 -3.34
CA ARG A 119 -13.94 2.30 -4.57
C ARG A 119 -14.79 2.07 -5.81
N PRO A 120 -15.01 3.13 -6.63
CA PRO A 120 -15.89 3.05 -7.81
C PRO A 120 -15.39 2.12 -8.93
N LEU A 121 -14.08 1.84 -9.01
CA LEU A 121 -13.48 0.98 -10.05
C LEU A 121 -13.86 -0.51 -9.93
N LEU A 122 -14.45 -0.90 -8.80
CA LEU A 122 -14.79 -2.29 -8.48
C LEU A 122 -16.29 -2.52 -8.40
N LYS A 123 -17.08 -1.58 -8.92
CA LYS A 123 -18.53 -1.74 -9.08
C LYS A 123 -18.82 -2.47 -10.39
N GLY A 124 -19.72 -3.45 -10.32
CA GLY A 124 -20.18 -4.20 -11.48
C GLY A 124 -20.43 -5.68 -11.19
N PRO A 125 -20.77 -6.47 -12.22
CA PRO A 125 -20.93 -7.91 -12.12
C PRO A 125 -19.67 -8.60 -11.57
N LYS A 126 -19.85 -9.67 -10.79
CA LYS A 126 -18.74 -10.39 -10.12
C LYS A 126 -17.62 -10.82 -11.07
N ASP A 127 -18.00 -11.30 -12.27
CA ASP A 127 -17.02 -11.80 -13.25
C ASP A 127 -16.19 -10.68 -13.85
N GLU A 128 -16.77 -9.51 -14.07
CA GLU A 128 -16.05 -8.32 -14.55
C GLU A 128 -15.09 -7.77 -13.50
N VAL A 129 -15.51 -7.71 -12.23
CA VAL A 129 -14.66 -7.29 -11.11
C VAL A 129 -13.48 -8.25 -10.95
N ARG A 130 -13.74 -9.57 -11.00
CA ARG A 130 -12.69 -10.58 -10.93
C ARG A 130 -11.69 -10.45 -12.07
N ALA A 131 -12.14 -10.26 -13.31
CA ALA A 131 -11.27 -10.07 -14.47
C ALA A 131 -10.40 -8.82 -14.35
N LYS A 132 -10.96 -7.71 -13.85
CA LYS A 132 -10.21 -6.47 -13.59
C LYS A 132 -9.13 -6.67 -12.53
N VAL A 133 -9.47 -7.28 -11.41
CA VAL A 133 -8.51 -7.56 -10.32
C VAL A 133 -7.41 -8.48 -10.82
N HIS A 134 -7.75 -9.55 -11.50
CA HIS A 134 -6.78 -10.48 -12.08
C HIS A 134 -5.81 -9.79 -13.04
N GLY A 135 -6.30 -9.02 -13.99
CA GLY A 135 -5.48 -8.28 -14.95
C GLY A 135 -4.56 -7.25 -14.27
N MET A 136 -5.06 -6.56 -13.27
CA MET A 136 -4.25 -5.61 -12.50
C MET A 136 -3.16 -6.30 -11.68
N LEU A 137 -3.45 -7.44 -11.06
CA LEU A 137 -2.47 -8.21 -10.30
C LEU A 137 -1.38 -8.81 -11.19
N GLU A 138 -1.71 -9.30 -12.38
CA GLU A 138 -0.70 -9.78 -13.34
C GLU A 138 0.32 -8.70 -13.70
N ILE A 139 -0.13 -7.45 -13.85
CA ILE A 139 0.75 -6.32 -14.16
C ILE A 139 1.52 -5.85 -12.93
N ARG A 140 0.85 -5.76 -11.77
CA ARG A 140 1.38 -5.11 -10.58
C ARG A 140 2.25 -6.01 -9.71
N ASN A 141 1.95 -7.31 -9.61
CA ASN A 141 2.72 -8.22 -8.76
C ASN A 141 4.22 -8.22 -9.07
N PRO A 142 4.68 -8.30 -10.33
CA PRO A 142 6.11 -8.22 -10.64
C PRO A 142 6.74 -6.89 -10.20
N ILE A 143 5.99 -5.79 -10.28
CA ILE A 143 6.46 -4.45 -9.88
C ILE A 143 6.61 -4.37 -8.35
N TYR A 144 5.63 -4.90 -7.61
CA TYR A 144 5.72 -4.97 -6.15
C TYR A 144 6.88 -5.86 -5.68
N GLU A 145 7.09 -7.00 -6.33
CA GLU A 145 8.19 -7.90 -6.02
C GLU A 145 9.56 -7.25 -6.26
N GLU A 146 9.71 -6.53 -7.36
CA GLU A 146 10.93 -5.76 -7.66
C GLU A 146 11.17 -4.61 -6.67
N ALA A 147 10.10 -3.93 -6.24
CA ALA A 147 10.19 -2.81 -5.32
C ALA A 147 10.51 -3.23 -3.88
N ALA A 148 10.17 -4.46 -3.48
CA ALA A 148 10.25 -4.92 -2.12
C ALA A 148 11.65 -5.43 -1.73
N ASP A 149 12.00 -5.25 -0.45
CA ASP A 149 13.14 -5.90 0.18
C ASP A 149 12.74 -7.29 0.71
N SER A 150 11.47 -7.46 1.10
CA SER A 150 10.90 -8.76 1.48
C SER A 150 9.44 -8.89 1.04
N VAL A 151 9.02 -10.12 0.79
CA VAL A 151 7.66 -10.48 0.36
C VAL A 151 7.03 -11.37 1.42
N ILE A 152 5.91 -10.93 1.98
CA ILE A 152 5.13 -11.67 2.97
C ILE A 152 3.81 -12.12 2.35
N VAL A 153 3.62 -13.41 2.19
CA VAL A 153 2.34 -13.97 1.75
C VAL A 153 1.35 -13.89 2.91
N THR A 154 0.20 -13.26 2.67
CA THR A 154 -0.79 -12.98 3.73
C THR A 154 -1.95 -13.96 3.76
N SER A 155 -2.13 -14.77 2.72
CA SER A 155 -3.24 -15.72 2.60
C SER A 155 -3.18 -16.78 3.70
N ASP A 156 -4.35 -17.10 4.24
CA ASP A 156 -4.53 -18.09 5.33
C ASP A 156 -3.78 -17.77 6.63
N LYS A 157 -3.31 -16.53 6.80
CA LYS A 157 -2.62 -16.07 8.01
C LYS A 157 -3.45 -15.05 8.79
N LYS A 158 -3.36 -15.14 10.11
CA LYS A 158 -3.86 -14.09 11.01
C LYS A 158 -2.93 -12.87 10.96
N ILE A 159 -3.47 -11.70 11.27
CA ILE A 159 -2.68 -10.46 11.32
C ILE A 159 -1.46 -10.60 12.24
N SER A 160 -1.64 -11.24 13.41
CA SER A 160 -0.53 -11.50 14.37
C SER A 160 0.58 -12.37 13.79
N GLU A 161 0.24 -13.34 12.94
CA GLU A 161 1.23 -14.21 12.28
C GLU A 161 2.01 -13.45 11.20
N ILE A 162 1.32 -12.60 10.43
CA ILE A 162 1.95 -11.73 9.44
C ILE A 162 2.93 -10.75 10.11
N VAL A 163 2.50 -10.10 11.19
CA VAL A 163 3.34 -9.16 11.94
C VAL A 163 4.57 -9.86 12.55
N ALA A 164 4.37 -11.05 13.13
CA ALA A 164 5.48 -11.84 13.66
C ALA A 164 6.50 -12.24 12.59
N GLU A 165 6.03 -12.59 11.39
CA GLU A 165 6.89 -12.93 10.25
C GLU A 165 7.71 -11.72 9.78
N ILE A 166 7.10 -10.52 9.73
CA ILE A 166 7.81 -9.27 9.39
C ILE A 166 8.92 -8.98 10.40
N ILE A 167 8.63 -9.10 11.70
CA ILE A 167 9.61 -8.83 12.76
C ILE A 167 10.76 -9.84 12.72
N LYS A 168 10.45 -11.12 12.50
CA LYS A 168 11.46 -12.20 12.43
C LYS A 168 12.40 -12.05 11.22
N ASP A 169 11.94 -11.48 10.12
CA ASP A 169 12.74 -11.24 8.91
C ASP A 169 13.84 -10.16 9.12
N GLU A 170 13.90 -9.57 10.32
CA GLU A 170 14.93 -8.60 10.72
C GLU A 170 16.05 -9.20 11.60
N GLU A 171 15.83 -10.38 12.14
CA GLU A 171 16.83 -11.10 12.95
C GLU A 171 17.82 -11.86 12.06
#